data_d729f6f38cf9909f20823ebc98fc756c
#
_entry.id   d729f6f38cf9909f20823ebc98fc756c
#
_cell.length_a   1.000
_cell.length_b   1.000
_cell.length_c   1.000
_cell.angle_alpha   90.00
_cell.angle_beta   90.00
_cell.angle_gamma   90.00
#
_symmetry.space_group_name_H-M   'P 1'
#
loop_
_entity.id
_entity.type
_entity.pdbx_description
1 polymer ?
#
loop_
_entity_poly.entity_id
_entity_poly.type
_entity_poly.pdbx_seq_one_letter_code
_entity_poly.pdbx_strand_id
1 'polypeptide(L)'
;MKRWAVSFAIAVSAASIPAAAPSQAYGELAAARRAGQVGERYDGYLGMATAASPTVQRQVSAINIRRRSLYVDLAKRRGVTPQVAGFATGCELLVRVPVGEAYMLQDGVWRRRQVGQVIAQPSYCG
;
A
#
# COMPACT_ATOMS: atom_id res chain seq x y z
N MET A 1 -16.65 58.98 39.38
CA MET A 1 -15.90 57.69 39.46
C MET A 1 -16.06 56.94 38.13
N LYS A 2 -15.03 56.92 37.31
CA LYS A 2 -15.05 56.18 36.01
C LYS A 2 -14.59 54.79 36.27
N ARG A 3 -15.51 53.80 36.06
CA ARG A 3 -15.19 52.39 36.13
C ARG A 3 -14.64 51.94 34.74
N TRP A 4 -13.38 51.58 34.68
CA TRP A 4 -12.75 51.03 33.50
C TRP A 4 -13.01 49.51 33.49
N ALA A 5 -13.79 49.06 32.52
CA ALA A 5 -13.96 47.63 32.26
C ALA A 5 -12.84 47.17 31.34
N VAL A 6 -11.95 46.33 31.85
CA VAL A 6 -10.91 45.69 31.05
C VAL A 6 -11.49 44.39 30.50
N SER A 7 -11.84 44.39 29.23
CA SER A 7 -12.25 43.14 28.55
C SER A 7 -11.02 42.35 28.13
N PHE A 8 -10.79 41.21 28.76
CA PHE A 8 -9.80 40.24 28.32
C PHE A 8 -10.42 39.43 27.18
N ALA A 9 -9.97 39.66 25.94
CA ALA A 9 -10.26 38.79 24.83
C ALA A 9 -9.28 37.61 24.87
N ILE A 10 -9.80 36.42 25.18
CA ILE A 10 -9.03 35.17 25.08
C ILE A 10 -9.04 34.75 23.61
N ALA A 11 -7.91 34.95 22.91
CA ALA A 11 -7.72 34.41 21.58
C ALA A 11 -7.42 32.90 21.70
N VAL A 12 -8.41 32.07 21.38
CA VAL A 12 -8.20 30.63 21.22
C VAL A 12 -7.56 30.41 19.85
N SER A 13 -6.25 30.23 19.83
CA SER A 13 -5.53 29.82 18.64
C SER A 13 -5.81 28.34 18.41
N ALA A 14 -6.72 28.03 17.49
CA ALA A 14 -6.89 26.66 17.01
C ALA A 14 -5.65 26.28 16.20
N ALA A 15 -4.78 25.47 16.79
CA ALA A 15 -3.66 24.85 16.07
C ALA A 15 -4.25 23.85 15.09
N SER A 16 -4.38 24.23 13.81
CA SER A 16 -4.70 23.30 12.73
C SER A 16 -3.48 22.40 12.51
N ILE A 17 -3.62 21.11 12.81
CA ILE A 17 -2.64 20.09 12.46
C ILE A 17 -2.76 19.89 10.95
N PRO A 18 -1.72 20.19 10.14
CA PRO A 18 -1.82 19.97 8.71
C PRO A 18 -1.92 18.45 8.45
N ALA A 19 -3.02 18.02 7.82
CA ALA A 19 -3.09 16.68 7.27
C ALA A 19 -2.01 16.54 6.18
N ALA A 20 -1.25 15.42 6.18
CA ALA A 20 -0.28 15.15 5.13
C ALA A 20 -0.98 15.16 3.77
N ALA A 21 -0.44 15.91 2.79
CA ALA A 21 -0.99 15.95 1.45
C ALA A 21 -0.96 14.54 0.83
N PRO A 22 -1.97 14.14 0.01
CA PRO A 22 -1.99 12.82 -0.64
C PRO A 22 -0.69 12.49 -1.38
N SER A 23 -0.05 13.47 -2.04
CA SER A 23 1.24 13.31 -2.71
C SER A 23 2.38 12.90 -1.77
N GLN A 24 2.40 13.37 -0.52
CA GLN A 24 3.41 12.98 0.49
C GLN A 24 3.20 11.53 0.92
N ALA A 25 1.95 11.11 1.15
CA ALA A 25 1.63 9.75 1.51
C ALA A 25 2.04 8.75 0.40
N TYR A 26 1.81 9.07 -0.86
CA TYR A 26 2.28 8.27 -1.99
C TYR A 26 3.81 8.24 -2.09
N GLY A 27 4.48 9.35 -1.78
CA GLY A 27 5.93 9.41 -1.71
C GLY A 27 6.51 8.49 -0.63
N GLU A 28 5.89 8.41 0.54
CA GLU A 28 6.30 7.48 1.60
C GLU A 28 6.12 6.02 1.19
N LEU A 29 5.01 5.67 0.57
CA LEU A 29 4.78 4.31 0.07
C LEU A 29 5.82 3.93 -1.00
N ALA A 30 6.09 4.81 -1.96
CA ALA A 30 7.10 4.58 -2.98
C ALA A 30 8.49 4.37 -2.37
N ALA A 31 8.86 5.18 -1.37
CA ALA A 31 10.11 5.01 -0.64
C ALA A 31 10.16 3.67 0.12
N ALA A 32 9.07 3.28 0.78
CA ALA A 32 8.96 2.00 1.47
C ALA A 32 9.11 0.80 0.52
N ARG A 33 8.53 0.90 -0.69
CA ARG A 33 8.72 -0.13 -1.72
C ARG A 33 10.17 -0.23 -2.16
N ARG A 34 10.83 0.88 -2.47
CA ARG A 34 12.26 0.90 -2.83
C ARG A 34 13.16 0.38 -1.70
N ALA A 35 12.78 0.61 -0.46
CA ALA A 35 13.49 0.09 0.72
C ALA A 35 13.24 -1.40 0.99
N GLY A 36 12.34 -2.05 0.23
CA GLY A 36 11.97 -3.45 0.42
C GLY A 36 11.09 -3.72 1.63
N GLN A 37 10.44 -2.69 2.17
CA GLN A 37 9.52 -2.83 3.31
C GLN A 37 8.12 -3.32 2.91
N VAL A 38 7.71 -2.97 1.71
CA VAL A 38 6.41 -3.33 1.12
C VAL A 38 6.64 -3.95 -0.24
N GLY A 39 5.90 -4.98 -0.56
CA GLY A 39 6.02 -5.64 -1.86
C GLY A 39 4.75 -6.33 -2.32
N GLU A 40 4.79 -6.77 -3.58
CA GLU A 40 3.72 -7.56 -4.18
C GLU A 40 3.75 -8.99 -3.68
N ARG A 41 2.58 -9.55 -3.45
CA ARG A 41 2.41 -10.94 -3.07
C ARG A 41 1.79 -11.74 -4.21
N TYR A 42 2.07 -13.03 -4.20
CA TYR A 42 1.52 -14.00 -5.17
C TYR A 42 -0.02 -13.98 -5.28
N ASP A 43 -0.71 -13.57 -4.21
CA ASP A 43 -2.18 -13.58 -4.14
C ASP A 43 -2.83 -12.27 -4.67
N GLY A 44 -2.01 -11.38 -5.23
CA GLY A 44 -2.50 -10.12 -5.81
C GLY A 44 -2.65 -8.97 -4.83
N TYR A 45 -2.20 -9.11 -3.61
CA TYR A 45 -2.21 -8.05 -2.59
C TYR A 45 -0.81 -7.55 -2.29
N LEU A 46 -0.73 -6.33 -1.72
CA LEU A 46 0.49 -5.84 -1.11
C LEU A 46 0.68 -6.46 0.28
N GLY A 47 1.92 -6.66 0.68
CA GLY A 47 2.26 -7.11 2.02
C GLY A 47 3.41 -6.33 2.62
N MET A 48 3.57 -6.50 3.92
CA MET A 48 4.65 -5.90 4.71
C MET A 48 5.78 -6.92 4.82
N ALA A 49 6.90 -6.67 4.14
CA ALA A 49 8.08 -7.51 4.24
C ALA A 49 8.87 -7.23 5.52
N THR A 50 8.92 -5.97 5.93
CA THR A 50 9.49 -5.51 7.20
C THR A 50 8.61 -4.41 7.79
N ALA A 51 8.95 -3.95 9.00
CA ALA A 51 8.21 -2.87 9.66
C ALA A 51 8.28 -1.58 8.83
N ALA A 52 7.14 -0.91 8.72
CA ALA A 52 7.02 0.38 8.06
C ALA A 52 6.20 1.35 8.91
N SER A 53 6.22 2.64 8.53
CA SER A 53 5.51 3.68 9.27
C SER A 53 3.99 3.44 9.31
N PRO A 54 3.27 3.97 10.31
CA PRO A 54 1.81 3.91 10.34
C PRO A 54 1.15 4.47 9.08
N THR A 55 1.72 5.51 8.47
CA THR A 55 1.24 6.08 7.20
C THR A 55 1.33 5.07 6.08
N VAL A 56 2.45 4.38 5.92
CA VAL A 56 2.64 3.33 4.92
C VAL A 56 1.68 2.17 5.16
N GLN A 57 1.52 1.72 6.42
CA GLN A 57 0.58 0.65 6.77
C GLN A 57 -0.86 1.00 6.35
N ARG A 58 -1.31 2.24 6.61
CA ARG A 58 -2.64 2.71 6.18
C ARG A 58 -2.77 2.75 4.65
N GLN A 59 -1.73 3.16 3.94
CA GLN A 59 -1.71 3.18 2.47
C GLN A 59 -1.82 1.76 1.90
N VAL A 60 -1.06 0.81 2.43
CA VAL A 60 -1.14 -0.61 2.04
C VAL A 60 -2.55 -1.15 2.27
N SER A 61 -3.14 -0.91 3.44
CA SER A 61 -4.51 -1.34 3.75
C SER A 61 -5.53 -0.74 2.78
N ALA A 62 -5.43 0.56 2.49
CA ALA A 62 -6.33 1.24 1.56
C ALA A 62 -6.24 0.68 0.13
N ILE A 63 -5.03 0.38 -0.34
CA ILE A 63 -4.81 -0.24 -1.64
C ILE A 63 -5.40 -1.65 -1.68
N ASN A 64 -5.17 -2.44 -0.65
CA ASN A 64 -5.69 -3.81 -0.58
C ASN A 64 -7.22 -3.86 -0.53
N ILE A 65 -7.87 -2.90 0.13
CA ILE A 65 -9.34 -2.77 0.11
C ILE A 65 -9.84 -2.51 -1.32
N ARG A 66 -9.20 -1.60 -2.05
CA ARG A 66 -9.56 -1.32 -3.45
C ARG A 66 -9.30 -2.52 -4.36
N ARG A 67 -8.17 -3.22 -4.18
CA ARG A 67 -7.86 -4.44 -4.93
C ARG A 67 -8.90 -5.52 -4.69
N ARG A 68 -9.32 -5.72 -3.43
CA ARG A 68 -10.38 -6.69 -3.10
C ARG A 68 -11.67 -6.41 -3.88
N SER A 69 -12.11 -5.15 -3.94
CA SER A 69 -13.29 -4.77 -4.71
C SER A 69 -13.12 -5.05 -6.20
N LEU A 70 -11.94 -4.74 -6.76
CA LEU A 70 -11.62 -5.05 -8.15
C LEU A 70 -11.65 -6.54 -8.43
N TYR A 71 -11.14 -7.37 -7.53
CA TYR A 71 -11.14 -8.83 -7.69
C TYR A 71 -12.55 -9.41 -7.61
N VAL A 72 -13.41 -8.88 -6.75
CA VAL A 72 -14.83 -9.25 -6.70
C VAL A 72 -15.50 -8.95 -8.04
N ASP A 73 -15.32 -7.77 -8.59
CA ASP A 73 -15.91 -7.38 -9.87
C ASP A 73 -15.36 -8.20 -11.03
N LEU A 74 -14.05 -8.43 -11.07
CA LEU A 74 -13.39 -9.22 -12.10
C LEU A 74 -13.86 -10.68 -12.06
N ALA A 75 -14.00 -11.24 -10.87
CA ALA A 75 -14.47 -12.59 -10.64
C ALA A 75 -15.89 -12.79 -11.18
N LYS A 76 -16.79 -11.84 -10.93
CA LYS A 76 -18.16 -11.86 -11.46
C LYS A 76 -18.18 -11.86 -12.99
N ARG A 77 -17.35 -11.03 -13.63
CA ARG A 77 -17.27 -10.95 -15.09
C ARG A 77 -16.71 -12.22 -15.73
N ARG A 78 -15.83 -12.93 -15.05
CA ARG A 78 -15.13 -14.12 -15.58
C ARG A 78 -15.70 -15.45 -15.09
N GLY A 79 -16.66 -15.43 -14.19
CA GLY A 79 -17.25 -16.64 -13.63
C GLY A 79 -16.28 -17.45 -12.77
N VAL A 80 -15.38 -16.76 -12.05
CA VAL A 80 -14.41 -17.35 -11.12
C VAL A 80 -14.61 -16.78 -9.73
N THR A 81 -13.85 -17.28 -8.74
CA THR A 81 -13.85 -16.71 -7.39
C THR A 81 -12.99 -15.44 -7.34
N PRO A 82 -13.23 -14.51 -6.39
CA PRO A 82 -12.36 -13.35 -6.16
C PRO A 82 -10.91 -13.74 -5.87
N GLN A 83 -10.70 -14.87 -5.21
CA GLN A 83 -9.38 -15.40 -4.91
C GLN A 83 -8.62 -15.79 -6.19
N VAL A 84 -9.28 -16.46 -7.12
CA VAL A 84 -8.70 -16.80 -8.44
C VAL A 84 -8.36 -15.53 -9.22
N ALA A 85 -9.22 -14.51 -9.20
CA ALA A 85 -8.94 -13.23 -9.83
C ALA A 85 -7.71 -12.55 -9.20
N GLY A 86 -7.56 -12.64 -7.88
CA GLY A 86 -6.40 -12.13 -7.15
C GLY A 86 -5.11 -12.84 -7.54
N PHE A 87 -5.11 -14.17 -7.62
CA PHE A 87 -3.94 -14.93 -8.06
C PHE A 87 -3.56 -14.61 -9.51
N ALA A 88 -4.52 -14.52 -10.41
CA ALA A 88 -4.25 -14.15 -11.80
C ALA A 88 -3.61 -12.76 -11.92
N THR A 89 -4.11 -11.81 -11.17
CA THR A 89 -3.54 -10.45 -11.10
C THR A 89 -2.15 -10.46 -10.47
N GLY A 90 -1.94 -11.27 -9.42
CA GLY A 90 -0.64 -11.47 -8.79
C GLY A 90 0.42 -11.95 -9.78
N CYS A 91 0.07 -12.87 -10.68
CA CYS A 91 0.97 -13.31 -11.76
C CYS A 91 1.45 -12.13 -12.62
N GLU A 92 0.54 -11.24 -13.00
CA GLU A 92 0.88 -10.06 -13.82
C GLU A 92 1.73 -9.05 -13.04
N LEU A 93 1.43 -8.83 -11.77
CA LEU A 93 2.14 -7.87 -10.92
C LEU A 93 3.56 -8.34 -10.57
N LEU A 94 3.74 -9.63 -10.33
CA LEU A 94 5.06 -10.18 -9.98
C LEU A 94 6.10 -9.97 -11.09
N VAL A 95 5.74 -10.09 -12.36
CA VAL A 95 6.69 -9.87 -13.47
C VAL A 95 7.12 -8.41 -13.58
N ARG A 96 6.36 -7.49 -13.02
CA ARG A 96 6.60 -6.05 -13.08
C ARG A 96 7.28 -5.48 -11.84
N VAL A 97 7.60 -6.29 -10.86
CA VAL A 97 8.28 -5.82 -9.64
C VAL A 97 9.61 -5.18 -10.03
N PRO A 98 9.86 -3.91 -9.68
CA PRO A 98 11.12 -3.26 -9.99
C PRO A 98 12.31 -3.90 -9.26
N VAL A 99 13.49 -3.78 -9.85
CA VAL A 99 14.74 -4.20 -9.19
C VAL A 99 14.88 -3.51 -7.83
N GLY A 100 15.21 -4.30 -6.81
CA GLY A 100 15.37 -3.85 -5.44
C GLY A 100 14.09 -3.86 -4.60
N GLU A 101 12.91 -3.96 -5.20
CA GLU A 101 11.66 -4.06 -4.46
C GLU A 101 11.37 -5.49 -3.99
N ALA A 102 10.61 -5.60 -2.91
CA ALA A 102 10.25 -6.87 -2.31
C ALA A 102 9.10 -7.56 -3.05
N TYR A 103 9.11 -8.88 -3.04
CA TYR A 103 8.01 -9.71 -3.50
C TYR A 103 7.94 -11.00 -2.70
N MET A 104 6.76 -11.60 -2.66
CA MET A 104 6.53 -12.89 -1.99
C MET A 104 5.89 -13.87 -2.96
N LEU A 105 6.49 -15.03 -3.09
CA LEU A 105 5.91 -16.17 -3.79
C LEU A 105 5.02 -16.99 -2.85
N GLN A 106 4.38 -18.02 -3.39
CA GLN A 106 3.43 -18.87 -2.64
C GLN A 106 4.06 -19.67 -1.47
N ASP A 107 5.38 -19.72 -1.38
CA ASP A 107 6.10 -20.29 -0.25
C ASP A 107 6.11 -19.38 1.00
N GLY A 108 5.56 -18.17 0.89
CA GLY A 108 5.50 -17.20 1.98
C GLY A 108 6.83 -16.52 2.29
N VAL A 109 7.84 -16.69 1.46
CA VAL A 109 9.17 -16.11 1.67
C VAL A 109 9.28 -14.78 0.95
N TRP A 110 9.68 -13.74 1.67
CA TRP A 110 10.00 -12.44 1.10
C TRP A 110 11.38 -12.47 0.44
N ARG A 111 11.44 -11.91 -0.77
CA ARG A 111 12.65 -11.75 -1.57
C ARG A 111 12.73 -10.33 -2.11
N ARG A 112 13.90 -9.92 -2.56
CA ARG A 112 14.08 -8.67 -3.32
C ARG A 112 14.53 -9.01 -4.72
N ARG A 113 13.94 -8.34 -5.72
CA ARG A 113 14.33 -8.56 -7.10
C ARG A 113 15.75 -8.06 -7.34
N GLN A 114 16.60 -8.94 -7.85
CA GLN A 114 17.98 -8.65 -8.21
C GLN A 114 18.09 -8.12 -9.64
N VAL A 115 19.17 -7.38 -9.92
CA VAL A 115 19.49 -6.94 -11.29
C VAL A 115 19.62 -8.17 -12.20
N GLY A 116 18.98 -8.12 -13.37
CA GLY A 116 19.01 -9.21 -14.36
C GLY A 116 18.19 -10.44 -13.99
N GLN A 117 17.52 -10.43 -12.85
CA GLN A 117 16.68 -11.56 -12.41
C GLN A 117 15.32 -11.53 -13.11
N VAL A 118 14.91 -12.69 -13.64
CA VAL A 118 13.52 -12.98 -13.98
C VAL A 118 12.88 -13.65 -12.78
N ILE A 119 11.78 -13.11 -12.26
CA ILE A 119 11.10 -13.71 -11.12
C ILE A 119 10.44 -15.01 -11.58
N ALA A 120 10.82 -16.13 -10.94
CA ALA A 120 10.20 -17.42 -11.18
C ALA A 120 8.76 -17.40 -10.66
N GLN A 121 7.81 -17.37 -11.60
CA GLN A 121 6.39 -17.32 -11.23
C GLN A 121 5.90 -18.66 -10.69
N PRO A 122 4.87 -18.66 -9.84
CA PRO A 122 4.14 -19.88 -9.49
C PRO A 122 3.66 -20.63 -10.75
N SER A 123 3.64 -21.96 -10.67
CA SER A 123 3.28 -22.82 -11.81
C SER A 123 1.88 -22.59 -12.37
N TYR A 124 0.96 -22.09 -11.53
CA TYR A 124 -0.40 -21.77 -11.99
C TYR A 124 -0.48 -20.48 -12.84
N CYS A 125 0.60 -19.73 -12.97
CA CYS A 125 0.63 -18.53 -13.80
C CYS A 125 0.70 -18.82 -15.31
N GLY A 126 0.99 -20.03 -15.69
CA GLY A 126 1.07 -20.46 -17.10
C GLY A 126 2.47 -20.54 -17.66
#